data_d4a57f827f1d44b82e9edb06008b6009
#
_entry.id   d4a57f827f1d44b82e9edb06008b6009
#
_cell.length_a   1.000
_cell.length_b   1.000
_cell.length_c   1.000
_cell.angle_alpha   90.00
_cell.angle_beta   90.00
_cell.angle_gamma   90.00
#
_symmetry.space_group_name_H-M   'P 1'
#
loop_
_entity.id
_entity.type
_entity.pdbx_description
1 polymer ?
#
loop_
_entity_poly.entity_id
_entity_poly.type
_entity_poly.pdbx_seq_one_letter_code
_entity_poly.pdbx_strand_id
1 'polypeptide(L)'
;MASPLKQIHKTPLIQYIFLGFIGALSTLAFSPFDIKLVIPLTLIALIYSVANSKNFFDALKLTFSWGMGYWISGTGWLIVSIYYYGNTDIIISISIIVLMGILLSAVFIAPFAAVRFIEFTPNILMNSLILSSWLMLLELARFFLLGGFPWLLPGLVFLDTFGQALVPNIGVYGASYIIYFLSSFLALSIANQKKNFLFAGLISLLIFLPYQKNHYETSEESLNLSIIQPSLDPFEKYKSGSNKSIEDVLVNLTNQNKNKDLIIWPESPLPYLSANPKMERLISRIKDGPAILSGSWQYKNNSLYNSMTILGTNQVYLKKHLVPFGEYVPFEGILRGLIEFFDMPMSSLSVGGSNQGLLEFKDFRILGMICFDIAFPLSYLKEIKEADFIVNISNDTWFGGSYGPYQHLQIVRARALESNKWIARGTSDGISTIVDNNGTIVDILTKGKKGFLNGTIFKTSKSTFFYSYGFLLTPILSFIVLISVLVLRLRR
;
A
#
# COMPACT_ATOMS: atom_id res chain seq x y z
N MET A 1 -41.02 -11.02 20.80
CA MET A 1 -39.71 -11.68 21.01
C MET A 1 -38.64 -10.66 20.72
N ALA A 2 -37.90 -10.20 21.73
CA ALA A 2 -36.80 -9.27 21.56
C ALA A 2 -35.66 -9.98 20.84
N SER A 3 -35.13 -9.38 19.75
CA SER A 3 -34.02 -9.97 18.98
C SER A 3 -32.80 -10.20 19.90
N PRO A 4 -32.05 -11.30 19.71
CA PRO A 4 -30.86 -11.60 20.53
C PRO A 4 -29.81 -10.48 20.55
N LEU A 5 -29.79 -9.59 19.56
CA LEU A 5 -28.93 -8.40 19.51
C LEU A 5 -29.27 -7.33 20.55
N LYS A 6 -30.53 -7.24 21.02
CA LYS A 6 -30.91 -6.30 22.10
C LYS A 6 -30.40 -6.69 23.49
N GLN A 7 -29.97 -7.93 23.70
CA GLN A 7 -29.42 -8.37 24.99
C GLN A 7 -27.92 -8.06 25.15
N ILE A 8 -27.15 -7.86 24.05
CA ILE A 8 -25.72 -7.50 24.11
C ILE A 8 -25.52 -6.06 24.60
N HIS A 9 -26.56 -5.21 24.56
CA HIS A 9 -26.51 -3.83 25.02
C HIS A 9 -26.41 -3.62 26.55
N LYS A 10 -26.35 -4.67 27.36
CA LYS A 10 -26.37 -4.53 28.84
C LYS A 10 -25.02 -4.12 29.45
N THR A 11 -23.88 -4.31 28.76
CA THR A 11 -22.56 -3.88 29.25
C THR A 11 -21.81 -3.17 28.12
N PRO A 12 -21.64 -1.82 28.20
CA PRO A 12 -20.96 -1.02 27.17
C PRO A 12 -19.56 -1.55 26.81
N LEU A 13 -18.82 -2.06 27.79
CA LEU A 13 -17.48 -2.59 27.61
C LEU A 13 -17.45 -3.79 26.63
N ILE A 14 -18.41 -4.72 26.76
CA ILE A 14 -18.47 -5.89 25.87
C ILE A 14 -18.73 -5.45 24.42
N GLN A 15 -19.53 -4.43 24.21
CA GLN A 15 -19.78 -3.89 22.87
C GLN A 15 -18.52 -3.30 22.23
N TYR A 16 -17.71 -2.56 23.00
CA TYR A 16 -16.46 -2.00 22.50
C TYR A 16 -15.44 -3.10 22.17
N ILE A 17 -15.26 -4.08 23.06
CA ILE A 17 -14.37 -5.23 22.82
C ILE A 17 -14.82 -6.00 21.56
N PHE A 18 -16.12 -6.29 21.44
CA PHE A 18 -16.67 -6.99 20.29
C PHE A 18 -16.45 -6.23 18.98
N LEU A 19 -16.65 -4.91 18.99
CA LEU A 19 -16.43 -4.10 17.81
C LEU A 19 -14.93 -4.00 17.43
N GLY A 20 -14.05 -3.98 18.42
CA GLY A 20 -12.60 -4.10 18.21
C GLY A 20 -12.23 -5.43 17.55
N PHE A 21 -12.81 -6.54 18.00
CA PHE A 21 -12.64 -7.84 17.37
C PHE A 21 -13.15 -7.86 15.91
N ILE A 22 -14.32 -7.26 15.65
CA ILE A 22 -14.84 -7.11 14.28
C ILE A 22 -13.87 -6.29 13.43
N GLY A 23 -13.32 -5.19 13.96
CA GLY A 23 -12.29 -4.41 13.28
C GLY A 23 -11.07 -5.25 12.91
N ALA A 24 -10.61 -6.11 13.83
CA ALA A 24 -9.49 -7.02 13.60
C ALA A 24 -9.76 -8.02 12.47
N LEU A 25 -10.97 -8.53 12.34
CA LEU A 25 -11.36 -9.42 11.25
C LEU A 25 -11.19 -8.78 9.87
N SER A 26 -11.21 -7.46 9.75
CA SER A 26 -11.02 -6.76 8.47
C SER A 26 -9.73 -7.13 7.76
N THR A 27 -8.70 -7.53 8.49
CA THR A 27 -7.42 -8.00 7.92
C THR A 27 -7.60 -9.19 7.00
N LEU A 28 -8.59 -10.05 7.27
CA LEU A 28 -8.89 -11.22 6.45
C LEU A 28 -9.38 -10.87 5.03
N ALA A 29 -9.78 -9.61 4.80
CA ALA A 29 -10.16 -9.15 3.46
C ALA A 29 -8.97 -8.89 2.53
N PHE A 30 -7.79 -8.70 3.09
CA PHE A 30 -6.55 -8.38 2.37
C PHE A 30 -5.68 -9.63 2.17
N SER A 31 -4.74 -9.54 1.23
CA SER A 31 -3.79 -10.63 0.97
C SER A 31 -2.92 -10.93 2.23
N PRO A 32 -2.63 -12.21 2.47
CA PRO A 32 -2.87 -13.38 1.63
C PRO A 32 -4.22 -14.08 1.87
N PHE A 33 -5.07 -13.56 2.74
CA PHE A 33 -6.32 -14.24 3.13
C PHE A 33 -7.42 -14.07 2.08
N ASP A 34 -7.54 -12.89 1.51
CA ASP A 34 -8.38 -12.54 0.35
C ASP A 34 -9.89 -12.85 0.49
N ILE A 35 -10.43 -12.86 1.73
CA ILE A 35 -11.85 -13.04 2.00
C ILE A 35 -12.57 -11.69 1.80
N LYS A 36 -12.77 -11.29 0.56
CA LYS A 36 -13.15 -9.94 0.12
C LYS A 36 -14.36 -9.35 0.82
N LEU A 37 -15.39 -10.18 1.10
CA LEU A 37 -16.63 -9.74 1.76
C LEU A 37 -16.46 -9.35 3.23
N VAL A 38 -15.36 -9.69 3.87
CA VAL A 38 -15.16 -9.35 5.29
C VAL A 38 -15.11 -7.84 5.48
N ILE A 39 -14.47 -7.07 4.59
CA ILE A 39 -14.35 -5.61 4.79
C ILE A 39 -15.71 -4.89 4.74
N PRO A 40 -16.59 -5.08 3.75
CA PRO A 40 -17.93 -4.48 3.82
C PRO A 40 -18.74 -4.93 5.03
N LEU A 41 -18.63 -6.19 5.46
CA LEU A 41 -19.36 -6.68 6.64
C LEU A 41 -18.87 -6.01 7.94
N THR A 42 -17.58 -5.84 8.12
CA THR A 42 -17.03 -5.15 9.31
C THR A 42 -17.35 -3.66 9.32
N LEU A 43 -17.38 -3.02 8.13
CA LEU A 43 -17.83 -1.64 7.98
C LEU A 43 -19.32 -1.46 8.25
N ILE A 44 -20.17 -2.42 7.82
CA ILE A 44 -21.61 -2.43 8.16
C ILE A 44 -21.79 -2.44 9.68
N ALA A 45 -21.03 -3.30 10.39
CA ALA A 45 -21.11 -3.37 11.84
C ALA A 45 -20.64 -2.06 12.51
N LEU A 46 -19.57 -1.43 12.03
CA LEU A 46 -19.11 -0.13 12.50
C LEU A 46 -20.17 0.94 12.29
N ILE A 47 -20.66 1.11 11.06
CA ILE A 47 -21.60 2.17 10.69
C ILE A 47 -22.92 1.98 11.41
N TYR A 48 -23.43 0.75 11.49
CA TYR A 48 -24.63 0.43 12.26
C TYR A 48 -24.48 0.80 13.74
N SER A 49 -23.33 0.47 14.35
CA SER A 49 -23.06 0.78 15.75
C SER A 49 -23.00 2.30 15.98
N VAL A 50 -22.35 3.04 15.10
CA VAL A 50 -22.26 4.51 15.16
C VAL A 50 -23.64 5.15 14.97
N ALA A 51 -24.42 4.69 13.98
CA ALA A 51 -25.77 5.20 13.72
C ALA A 51 -26.71 5.03 14.94
N ASN A 52 -26.55 3.97 15.72
CA ASN A 52 -27.34 3.65 16.90
C ASN A 52 -26.67 4.06 18.22
N SER A 53 -25.55 4.77 18.19
CA SER A 53 -24.86 5.25 19.39
C SER A 53 -25.67 6.30 20.16
N LYS A 54 -25.54 6.33 21.48
CA LYS A 54 -26.30 7.23 22.35
C LYS A 54 -25.93 8.71 22.14
N ASN A 55 -24.66 8.99 21.97
CA ASN A 55 -24.10 10.32 21.79
C ASN A 55 -22.76 10.28 21.08
N PHE A 56 -22.14 11.44 20.87
CA PHE A 56 -20.84 11.57 20.23
C PHE A 56 -19.74 10.76 20.95
N PHE A 57 -19.65 10.80 22.26
CA PHE A 57 -18.60 10.08 22.99
C PHE A 57 -18.75 8.58 22.93
N ASP A 58 -20.00 8.06 22.85
CA ASP A 58 -20.26 6.67 22.62
C ASP A 58 -19.83 6.26 21.20
N ALA A 59 -20.20 7.05 20.18
CA ALA A 59 -19.72 6.87 18.81
C ALA A 59 -18.18 6.90 18.72
N LEU A 60 -17.53 7.83 19.43
CA LEU A 60 -16.07 7.96 19.45
C LEU A 60 -15.39 6.70 20.02
N LYS A 61 -15.93 6.13 21.10
CA LYS A 61 -15.41 4.87 21.66
C LYS A 61 -15.61 3.70 20.71
N LEU A 62 -16.75 3.62 20.04
CA LEU A 62 -17.05 2.57 19.07
C LEU A 62 -16.11 2.63 17.85
N THR A 63 -15.96 3.81 17.26
CA THR A 63 -15.06 4.02 16.12
C THR A 63 -13.60 3.74 16.48
N PHE A 64 -13.17 4.25 17.64
CA PHE A 64 -11.81 4.00 18.14
C PHE A 64 -11.56 2.51 18.39
N SER A 65 -12.50 1.80 19.02
CA SER A 65 -12.35 0.36 19.27
C SER A 65 -12.26 -0.46 17.99
N TRP A 66 -13.11 -0.18 17.00
CA TRP A 66 -13.03 -0.82 15.69
C TRP A 66 -11.68 -0.51 15.02
N GLY A 67 -11.25 0.75 15.06
CA GLY A 67 -9.96 1.19 14.52
C GLY A 67 -8.77 0.49 15.15
N MET A 68 -8.78 0.31 16.49
CA MET A 68 -7.73 -0.44 17.21
C MET A 68 -7.59 -1.86 16.66
N GLY A 69 -8.73 -2.58 16.53
CA GLY A 69 -8.72 -3.91 15.92
C GLY A 69 -8.18 -3.90 14.50
N TYR A 70 -8.69 -2.99 13.65
CA TYR A 70 -8.30 -2.85 12.25
C TYR A 70 -6.80 -2.60 12.07
N TRP A 71 -6.24 -1.67 12.82
CA TRP A 71 -4.83 -1.30 12.68
C TRP A 71 -3.89 -2.31 13.33
N ILE A 72 -4.16 -2.76 14.56
CA ILE A 72 -3.28 -3.72 15.24
C ILE A 72 -3.21 -5.03 14.46
N SER A 73 -4.33 -5.56 13.99
CA SER A 73 -4.30 -6.79 13.20
C SER A 73 -3.76 -6.58 11.79
N GLY A 74 -4.11 -5.47 11.13
CA GLY A 74 -3.74 -5.21 9.74
C GLY A 74 -2.28 -4.84 9.53
N THR A 75 -1.64 -4.25 10.55
CA THR A 75 -0.22 -3.81 10.50
C THR A 75 0.64 -4.48 11.55
N GLY A 76 0.11 -5.42 12.34
CA GLY A 76 0.83 -6.10 13.41
C GLY A 76 2.06 -6.89 12.95
N TRP A 77 2.15 -7.19 11.65
CA TRP A 77 3.34 -7.80 11.05
C TRP A 77 4.60 -6.93 11.18
N LEU A 78 4.47 -5.63 11.41
CA LEU A 78 5.60 -4.73 11.68
C LEU A 78 6.38 -5.11 12.94
N ILE A 79 5.78 -5.89 13.85
CA ILE A 79 6.49 -6.42 15.03
C ILE A 79 7.74 -7.20 14.64
N VAL A 80 7.74 -7.87 13.48
CA VAL A 80 8.91 -8.61 12.98
C VAL A 80 10.08 -7.66 12.73
N SER A 81 9.79 -6.50 12.11
CA SER A 81 10.83 -5.48 11.86
C SER A 81 11.38 -4.90 13.15
N ILE A 82 10.52 -4.63 14.14
CA ILE A 82 10.90 -3.96 15.39
C ILE A 82 11.60 -4.94 16.34
N TYR A 83 11.00 -6.10 16.59
CA TYR A 83 11.51 -7.08 17.53
C TYR A 83 12.74 -7.83 16.99
N TYR A 84 12.59 -8.43 15.78
CA TYR A 84 13.60 -9.33 15.25
C TYR A 84 14.77 -8.58 14.61
N TYR A 85 14.48 -7.63 13.73
CA TYR A 85 15.52 -6.88 13.00
C TYR A 85 16.00 -5.64 13.74
N GLY A 86 15.14 -5.03 14.55
CA GLY A 86 15.47 -3.89 15.40
C GLY A 86 16.11 -4.25 16.73
N ASN A 87 16.31 -5.55 17.00
CA ASN A 87 16.89 -6.06 18.27
C ASN A 87 16.24 -5.44 19.52
N THR A 88 14.93 -5.22 19.47
CA THR A 88 14.17 -4.53 20.51
C THR A 88 13.46 -5.56 21.42
N ASP A 89 13.35 -5.28 22.72
CA ASP A 89 12.60 -6.15 23.65
C ASP A 89 11.14 -6.37 23.17
N ILE A 90 10.60 -7.58 23.44
CA ILE A 90 9.26 -7.96 22.97
C ILE A 90 8.15 -7.08 23.54
N ILE A 91 8.27 -6.66 24.82
CA ILE A 91 7.28 -5.80 25.48
C ILE A 91 7.29 -4.41 24.83
N ILE A 92 8.49 -3.88 24.56
CA ILE A 92 8.65 -2.60 23.86
C ILE A 92 8.07 -2.71 22.45
N SER A 93 8.37 -3.79 21.74
CA SER A 93 7.87 -4.01 20.37
C SER A 93 6.33 -4.07 20.31
N ILE A 94 5.70 -4.80 21.23
CA ILE A 94 4.24 -4.85 21.38
C ILE A 94 3.70 -3.46 21.71
N SER A 95 4.35 -2.74 22.62
CA SER A 95 3.94 -1.38 23.02
C SER A 95 3.97 -0.41 21.84
N ILE A 96 4.98 -0.49 20.98
CA ILE A 96 5.08 0.33 19.76
C ILE A 96 3.91 0.02 18.80
N ILE A 97 3.59 -1.26 18.59
CA ILE A 97 2.45 -1.66 17.73
C ILE A 97 1.13 -1.15 18.31
N VAL A 98 0.93 -1.24 19.62
CA VAL A 98 -0.27 -0.74 20.30
C VAL A 98 -0.36 0.78 20.20
N LEU A 99 0.74 1.50 20.45
CA LEU A 99 0.79 2.97 20.32
C LEU A 99 0.53 3.42 18.87
N MET A 100 1.07 2.72 17.88
CA MET A 100 0.77 2.96 16.48
C MET A 100 -0.72 2.72 16.19
N GLY A 101 -1.30 1.63 16.69
CA GLY A 101 -2.73 1.35 16.59
C GLY A 101 -3.59 2.46 17.22
N ILE A 102 -3.20 2.97 18.40
CA ILE A 102 -3.87 4.10 19.06
C ILE A 102 -3.80 5.35 18.18
N LEU A 103 -2.62 5.72 17.69
CA LEU A 103 -2.41 6.89 16.85
C LEU A 103 -3.24 6.83 15.56
N LEU A 104 -3.11 5.73 14.82
CA LEU A 104 -3.82 5.54 13.55
C LEU A 104 -5.34 5.51 13.75
N SER A 105 -5.83 4.88 14.84
CA SER A 105 -7.25 4.85 15.17
C SER A 105 -7.77 6.22 15.56
N ALA A 106 -7.03 6.95 16.38
CA ALA A 106 -7.42 8.29 16.85
C ALA A 106 -7.47 9.31 15.70
N VAL A 107 -6.52 9.23 14.77
CA VAL A 107 -6.41 10.22 13.68
C VAL A 107 -7.31 9.86 12.49
N PHE A 108 -7.40 8.59 12.09
CA PHE A 108 -8.00 8.20 10.81
C PHE A 108 -9.34 7.48 10.90
N ILE A 109 -9.76 7.01 12.07
CA ILE A 109 -11.03 6.29 12.23
C ILE A 109 -11.93 6.99 13.25
N ALA A 110 -11.42 7.35 14.42
CA ALA A 110 -12.21 7.96 15.48
C ALA A 110 -12.94 9.24 15.05
N PRO A 111 -12.39 10.12 14.16
CA PRO A 111 -13.11 11.29 13.69
C PRO A 111 -14.40 10.99 12.92
N PHE A 112 -14.61 9.73 12.48
CA PHE A 112 -15.89 9.30 11.91
C PHE A 112 -17.06 9.51 12.90
N ALA A 113 -16.81 9.48 14.19
CA ALA A 113 -17.81 9.80 15.21
C ALA A 113 -18.46 11.18 15.04
N ALA A 114 -17.79 12.13 14.39
CA ALA A 114 -18.32 13.48 14.15
C ALA A 114 -19.57 13.47 13.24
N VAL A 115 -19.86 12.38 12.57
CA VAL A 115 -21.12 12.16 11.85
C VAL A 115 -22.34 12.34 12.76
N ARG A 116 -22.19 12.17 14.09
CA ARG A 116 -23.25 12.41 15.09
C ARG A 116 -23.69 13.87 15.20
N PHE A 117 -22.89 14.79 14.68
CA PHE A 117 -23.29 16.21 14.58
C PHE A 117 -24.05 16.52 13.28
N ILE A 118 -24.18 15.55 12.37
CA ILE A 118 -24.91 15.72 11.11
C ILE A 118 -26.35 15.26 11.32
N GLU A 119 -27.31 16.12 10.96
CA GLU A 119 -28.72 15.73 10.92
C GLU A 119 -28.98 14.86 9.70
N PHE A 120 -29.42 13.64 9.94
CA PHE A 120 -29.79 12.72 8.87
C PHE A 120 -31.15 13.09 8.27
N THR A 121 -31.27 12.95 6.96
CA THR A 121 -32.52 13.12 6.22
C THR A 121 -33.35 11.82 6.29
N PRO A 122 -34.64 11.86 5.91
CA PRO A 122 -35.42 10.63 5.71
C PRO A 122 -34.90 9.76 4.56
N ASN A 123 -34.04 10.31 3.70
CA ASN A 123 -33.50 9.63 2.52
C ASN A 123 -32.24 8.82 2.83
N ILE A 124 -32.35 7.48 2.79
CA ILE A 124 -31.26 6.54 3.07
C ILE A 124 -30.10 6.73 2.09
N LEU A 125 -30.36 6.97 0.79
CA LEU A 125 -29.32 7.17 -0.20
C LEU A 125 -28.47 8.42 0.10
N MET A 126 -29.12 9.53 0.44
CA MET A 126 -28.40 10.75 0.81
C MET A 126 -27.56 10.53 2.07
N ASN A 127 -28.10 9.91 3.09
CA ASN A 127 -27.37 9.61 4.31
C ASN A 127 -26.18 8.67 4.04
N SER A 128 -26.35 7.70 3.13
CA SER A 128 -25.25 6.80 2.72
C SER A 128 -24.13 7.56 2.00
N LEU A 129 -24.48 8.53 1.13
CA LEU A 129 -23.50 9.43 0.50
C LEU A 129 -22.75 10.29 1.53
N ILE A 130 -23.45 10.79 2.55
CA ILE A 130 -22.83 11.59 3.62
C ILE A 130 -21.81 10.76 4.40
N LEU A 131 -22.19 9.56 4.82
CA LEU A 131 -21.32 8.66 5.60
C LEU A 131 -20.09 8.22 4.80
N SER A 132 -20.30 7.83 3.54
CA SER A 132 -19.19 7.42 2.66
C SER A 132 -18.26 8.56 2.32
N SER A 133 -18.80 9.78 2.11
CA SER A 133 -17.98 10.97 1.87
C SER A 133 -17.12 11.33 3.08
N TRP A 134 -17.65 11.18 4.28
CA TRP A 134 -16.88 11.42 5.50
C TRP A 134 -15.76 10.40 5.69
N LEU A 135 -16.06 9.09 5.52
CA LEU A 135 -15.04 8.03 5.55
C LEU A 135 -13.98 8.24 4.47
N MET A 136 -14.37 8.67 3.28
CA MET A 136 -13.45 8.95 2.18
C MET A 136 -12.51 10.10 2.49
N LEU A 137 -12.97 11.18 3.12
CA LEU A 137 -12.10 12.28 3.52
C LEU A 137 -11.07 11.83 4.57
N LEU A 138 -11.46 10.96 5.50
CA LEU A 138 -10.52 10.37 6.48
C LEU A 138 -9.51 9.46 5.79
N GLU A 139 -9.92 8.72 4.76
CA GLU A 139 -9.00 7.90 3.96
C GLU A 139 -8.04 8.76 3.14
N LEU A 140 -8.51 9.83 2.51
CA LEU A 140 -7.65 10.78 1.79
C LEU A 140 -6.68 11.49 2.75
N ALA A 141 -7.11 11.80 3.98
CA ALA A 141 -6.23 12.39 4.98
C ALA A 141 -5.01 11.50 5.28
N ARG A 142 -5.16 10.16 5.19
CA ARG A 142 -4.04 9.21 5.36
C ARG A 142 -2.95 9.32 4.29
N PHE A 143 -3.27 9.90 3.15
CA PHE A 143 -2.26 10.16 2.11
C PHE A 143 -1.32 11.31 2.49
N PHE A 144 -1.83 12.32 3.20
CA PHE A 144 -1.12 13.57 3.46
C PHE A 144 -0.60 13.71 4.89
N LEU A 145 -1.33 13.20 5.87
CA LEU A 145 -1.00 13.38 7.28
C LEU A 145 0.05 12.38 7.76
N LEU A 146 0.92 12.81 8.67
CA LEU A 146 1.96 11.99 9.32
C LEU A 146 2.95 11.34 8.33
N GLY A 147 3.26 12.01 7.22
CA GLY A 147 4.11 11.47 6.15
C GLY A 147 3.39 10.55 5.17
N GLY A 148 2.12 10.27 5.42
CA GLY A 148 1.28 9.38 4.61
C GLY A 148 1.40 7.90 5.00
N PHE A 149 0.24 7.23 5.11
CA PHE A 149 0.17 5.77 5.31
C PHE A 149 -1.01 5.17 4.55
N PRO A 150 -0.97 5.16 3.19
CA PRO A 150 -2.03 4.62 2.35
C PRO A 150 -1.98 3.08 2.27
N TRP A 151 -2.00 2.43 3.43
CA TRP A 151 -2.01 0.98 3.59
C TRP A 151 -3.42 0.49 3.94
N LEU A 152 -3.77 -0.76 3.63
CA LEU A 152 -5.09 -1.34 3.90
C LEU A 152 -6.26 -0.48 3.34
N LEU A 153 -6.13 0.06 2.14
CA LEU A 153 -7.24 0.76 1.49
C LEU A 153 -8.34 -0.24 1.13
N PRO A 154 -9.60 -0.07 1.59
CA PRO A 154 -10.68 -1.02 1.29
C PRO A 154 -10.82 -1.34 -0.19
N GLY A 155 -10.60 -0.36 -1.07
CA GLY A 155 -10.67 -0.55 -2.52
C GLY A 155 -9.72 -1.59 -3.10
N LEU A 156 -8.65 -1.98 -2.38
CA LEU A 156 -7.74 -3.05 -2.79
C LEU A 156 -8.46 -4.41 -2.93
N VAL A 157 -9.56 -4.62 -2.21
CA VAL A 157 -10.31 -5.88 -2.27
C VAL A 157 -11.07 -6.07 -3.58
N PHE A 158 -11.15 -5.05 -4.44
CA PHE A 158 -11.73 -5.19 -5.78
C PHE A 158 -10.84 -5.98 -6.74
N LEU A 159 -9.55 -6.16 -6.44
CA LEU A 159 -8.71 -7.08 -7.21
C LEU A 159 -9.33 -8.48 -7.27
N ASP A 160 -9.32 -9.07 -8.45
CA ASP A 160 -9.86 -10.42 -8.73
C ASP A 160 -11.38 -10.54 -8.50
N THR A 161 -12.12 -9.42 -8.56
CA THR A 161 -13.59 -9.38 -8.47
C THR A 161 -14.20 -8.59 -9.64
N PHE A 162 -15.52 -8.64 -9.83
CA PHE A 162 -16.18 -7.78 -10.83
C PHE A 162 -15.91 -6.28 -10.60
N GLY A 163 -15.70 -5.86 -9.34
CA GLY A 163 -15.33 -4.48 -9.00
C GLY A 163 -14.01 -4.01 -9.61
N GLN A 164 -13.14 -4.94 -9.96
CA GLN A 164 -11.86 -4.65 -10.61
C GLN A 164 -12.01 -3.80 -11.88
N ALA A 165 -13.09 -3.99 -12.65
CA ALA A 165 -13.35 -3.25 -13.87
C ALA A 165 -13.52 -1.73 -13.67
N LEU A 166 -13.80 -1.29 -12.45
CA LEU A 166 -13.97 0.13 -12.11
C LEU A 166 -12.64 0.83 -11.80
N VAL A 167 -11.64 0.08 -11.30
CA VAL A 167 -10.38 0.62 -10.79
C VAL A 167 -9.62 1.48 -11.81
N PRO A 168 -9.52 1.13 -13.12
CA PRO A 168 -8.87 1.99 -14.11
C PRO A 168 -9.53 3.38 -14.30
N ASN A 169 -10.80 3.52 -13.87
CA ASN A 169 -11.54 4.77 -14.00
C ASN A 169 -11.52 5.63 -12.73
N ILE A 170 -11.69 5.01 -11.56
CA ILE A 170 -11.88 5.71 -10.29
C ILE A 170 -10.75 5.48 -9.28
N GLY A 171 -9.80 4.60 -9.62
CA GLY A 171 -8.70 4.21 -8.75
C GLY A 171 -9.13 3.40 -7.54
N VAL A 172 -8.16 3.02 -6.71
CA VAL A 172 -8.40 2.32 -5.44
C VAL A 172 -9.21 3.18 -4.47
N TYR A 173 -9.00 4.51 -4.46
CA TYR A 173 -9.78 5.42 -3.62
C TYR A 173 -11.25 5.47 -4.01
N GLY A 174 -11.57 5.50 -5.29
CA GLY A 174 -12.96 5.42 -5.76
C GLY A 174 -13.59 4.06 -5.47
N ALA A 175 -12.82 2.99 -5.56
CA ALA A 175 -13.26 1.65 -5.14
C ALA A 175 -13.56 1.61 -3.62
N SER A 176 -12.72 2.22 -2.76
CA SER A 176 -13.01 2.41 -1.34
C SER A 176 -14.32 3.17 -1.11
N TYR A 177 -14.53 4.27 -1.86
CA TYR A 177 -15.78 5.04 -1.75
C TYR A 177 -17.02 4.20 -2.04
N ILE A 178 -16.98 3.35 -3.08
CA ILE A 178 -18.09 2.43 -3.40
C ILE A 178 -18.32 1.46 -2.24
N ILE A 179 -17.26 0.89 -1.66
CA ILE A 179 -17.37 -0.03 -0.51
C ILE A 179 -17.98 0.69 0.70
N TYR A 180 -17.55 1.91 0.99
CA TYR A 180 -18.14 2.73 2.06
C TYR A 180 -19.61 3.04 1.78
N PHE A 181 -19.96 3.35 0.52
CA PHE A 181 -21.34 3.61 0.15
C PHE A 181 -22.24 2.38 0.32
N LEU A 182 -21.82 1.23 -0.19
CA LEU A 182 -22.57 -0.01 -0.06
C LEU A 182 -22.72 -0.44 1.41
N SER A 183 -21.66 -0.31 2.19
CA SER A 183 -21.67 -0.63 3.63
C SER A 183 -22.59 0.32 4.40
N SER A 184 -22.58 1.61 4.09
CA SER A 184 -23.46 2.61 4.71
C SER A 184 -24.91 2.37 4.33
N PHE A 185 -25.17 2.07 3.06
CA PHE A 185 -26.51 1.80 2.54
C PHE A 185 -27.13 0.57 3.21
N LEU A 186 -26.38 -0.52 3.34
CA LEU A 186 -26.79 -1.73 4.02
C LEU A 186 -27.01 -1.49 5.52
N ALA A 187 -26.07 -0.83 6.20
CA ALA A 187 -26.17 -0.55 7.62
C ALA A 187 -27.43 0.28 7.96
N LEU A 188 -27.69 1.34 7.18
CA LEU A 188 -28.87 2.19 7.35
C LEU A 188 -30.17 1.48 6.96
N SER A 189 -30.15 0.60 5.96
CA SER A 189 -31.30 -0.21 5.58
C SER A 189 -31.70 -1.19 6.68
N ILE A 190 -30.72 -1.79 7.35
CA ILE A 190 -30.92 -2.65 8.53
C ILE A 190 -31.48 -1.81 9.69
N ALA A 191 -30.86 -0.68 10.02
CA ALA A 191 -31.26 0.17 11.13
C ALA A 191 -32.70 0.69 10.98
N ASN A 192 -33.12 1.02 9.75
CA ASN A 192 -34.45 1.54 9.44
C ASN A 192 -35.46 0.48 9.01
N GLN A 193 -35.13 -0.81 9.05
CA GLN A 193 -35.98 -1.95 8.68
C GLN A 193 -36.54 -1.84 7.24
N LYS A 194 -35.82 -1.26 6.29
CA LYS A 194 -36.24 -1.06 4.90
C LYS A 194 -35.88 -2.27 4.03
N LYS A 195 -36.79 -3.27 3.99
CA LYS A 195 -36.57 -4.57 3.31
C LYS A 195 -36.18 -4.45 1.84
N ASN A 196 -36.82 -3.55 1.07
CA ASN A 196 -36.52 -3.37 -0.35
C ASN A 196 -35.08 -2.81 -0.58
N PHE A 197 -34.63 -1.85 0.26
CA PHE A 197 -33.27 -1.35 0.20
C PHE A 197 -32.25 -2.38 0.67
N LEU A 198 -32.61 -3.18 1.69
CA LEU A 198 -31.76 -4.29 2.12
C LEU A 198 -31.55 -5.29 0.98
N PHE A 199 -32.62 -5.67 0.27
CA PHE A 199 -32.52 -6.57 -0.89
C PHE A 199 -31.64 -5.99 -2.01
N ALA A 200 -31.85 -4.72 -2.37
CA ALA A 200 -31.01 -4.03 -3.35
C ALA A 200 -29.53 -3.98 -2.93
N GLY A 201 -29.27 -3.71 -1.65
CA GLY A 201 -27.91 -3.71 -1.10
C GLY A 201 -27.26 -5.10 -1.13
N LEU A 202 -28.00 -6.16 -0.83
CA LEU A 202 -27.48 -7.53 -0.93
C LEU A 202 -27.15 -7.90 -2.37
N ILE A 203 -27.98 -7.51 -3.35
CA ILE A 203 -27.66 -7.70 -4.77
C ILE A 203 -26.36 -6.96 -5.14
N SER A 204 -26.16 -5.75 -4.62
CA SER A 204 -24.95 -4.98 -4.95
C SER A 204 -23.66 -5.65 -4.46
N LEU A 205 -23.71 -6.57 -3.49
CA LEU A 205 -22.57 -7.36 -3.06
C LEU A 205 -22.08 -8.35 -4.14
N LEU A 206 -22.84 -8.58 -5.20
CA LEU A 206 -22.39 -9.38 -6.35
C LEU A 206 -21.12 -8.79 -7.00
N ILE A 207 -20.83 -7.49 -6.80
CA ILE A 207 -19.59 -6.84 -7.26
C ILE A 207 -18.32 -7.50 -6.69
N PHE A 208 -18.43 -8.20 -5.55
CA PHE A 208 -17.33 -8.93 -4.92
C PHE A 208 -17.18 -10.38 -5.41
N LEU A 209 -18.06 -10.85 -6.32
CA LEU A 209 -17.87 -12.18 -6.90
C LEU A 209 -16.56 -12.25 -7.68
N PRO A 210 -15.88 -13.40 -7.65
CA PRO A 210 -14.62 -13.59 -8.34
C PRO A 210 -14.74 -13.29 -9.83
N TYR A 211 -13.80 -12.54 -10.35
CA TYR A 211 -13.65 -12.24 -11.75
C TYR A 211 -12.17 -12.06 -12.08
N GLN A 212 -11.71 -12.73 -13.13
CA GLN A 212 -10.37 -12.57 -13.62
C GLN A 212 -10.39 -12.29 -15.12
N LYS A 213 -9.71 -11.24 -15.52
CA LYS A 213 -9.53 -10.91 -16.94
C LYS A 213 -8.36 -11.72 -17.46
N ASN A 214 -8.63 -12.67 -18.37
CA ASN A 214 -7.65 -13.64 -18.86
C ASN A 214 -6.78 -13.11 -20.02
N HIS A 215 -7.01 -11.89 -20.51
CA HIS A 215 -6.26 -11.32 -21.62
C HIS A 215 -5.65 -9.98 -21.22
N TYR A 216 -4.33 -9.88 -21.27
CA TYR A 216 -3.59 -8.63 -21.20
C TYR A 216 -3.29 -8.12 -22.62
N GLU A 217 -3.21 -6.80 -22.76
CA GLU A 217 -2.80 -6.19 -24.02
C GLU A 217 -1.29 -6.37 -24.19
N THR A 218 -0.89 -7.00 -25.30
CA THR A 218 0.50 -7.07 -25.72
C THR A 218 0.75 -6.01 -26.79
N SER A 219 1.98 -5.52 -26.86
CA SER A 219 2.43 -4.63 -27.94
C SER A 219 3.58 -5.30 -28.70
N GLU A 220 3.86 -4.84 -29.90
CA GLU A 220 5.03 -5.31 -30.65
C GLU A 220 6.34 -4.88 -29.97
N GLU A 221 6.33 -3.76 -29.24
CA GLU A 221 7.46 -3.27 -28.47
C GLU A 221 7.49 -3.95 -27.10
N SER A 222 8.47 -4.79 -26.89
CA SER A 222 8.65 -5.55 -25.65
C SER A 222 10.12 -5.60 -25.21
N LEU A 223 10.33 -5.84 -23.92
CA LEU A 223 11.64 -5.93 -23.31
C LEU A 223 11.78 -7.25 -22.55
N ASN A 224 12.79 -8.07 -22.92
CA ASN A 224 13.12 -9.27 -22.19
C ASN A 224 13.99 -8.93 -20.99
N LEU A 225 13.52 -9.27 -19.79
CA LEU A 225 14.23 -8.94 -18.56
C LEU A 225 14.43 -10.15 -17.65
N SER A 226 15.33 -10.00 -16.70
CA SER A 226 15.49 -10.92 -15.58
C SER A 226 15.52 -10.13 -14.27
N ILE A 227 14.75 -10.58 -13.30
CA ILE A 227 14.69 -10.03 -11.95
C ILE A 227 15.51 -10.91 -11.04
N ILE A 228 16.53 -10.36 -10.39
CA ILE A 228 17.42 -11.09 -9.50
C ILE A 228 16.92 -10.97 -8.05
N GLN A 229 16.71 -12.11 -7.40
CA GLN A 229 16.40 -12.23 -5.98
C GLN A 229 17.57 -12.91 -5.26
N PRO A 230 18.48 -12.16 -4.64
CA PRO A 230 19.68 -12.73 -4.01
C PRO A 230 19.38 -13.43 -2.68
N SER A 231 18.23 -13.19 -2.08
CA SER A 231 17.80 -13.73 -0.78
C SER A 231 18.88 -13.51 0.30
N LEU A 232 19.23 -12.25 0.51
CA LEU A 232 20.26 -11.83 1.46
C LEU A 232 19.64 -11.53 2.82
N ASP A 233 20.26 -12.07 3.87
CA ASP A 233 19.92 -11.70 5.24
C ASP A 233 20.40 -10.26 5.52
N PRO A 234 19.53 -9.36 6.06
CA PRO A 234 19.92 -7.99 6.39
C PRO A 234 21.10 -7.89 7.38
N PHE A 235 21.19 -8.82 8.34
CA PHE A 235 22.29 -8.84 9.30
C PHE A 235 23.61 -9.24 8.66
N GLU A 236 23.59 -10.17 7.72
CA GLU A 236 24.80 -10.59 6.98
C GLU A 236 25.31 -9.47 6.08
N LYS A 237 24.42 -8.65 5.52
CA LYS A 237 24.76 -7.60 4.59
C LYS A 237 25.79 -6.60 5.11
N TYR A 238 25.71 -6.24 6.38
CA TYR A 238 26.55 -5.23 7.01
C TYR A 238 27.72 -5.82 7.82
N LYS A 239 27.91 -7.15 7.83
CA LYS A 239 29.05 -7.78 8.47
C LYS A 239 30.35 -7.46 7.73
N SER A 240 31.43 -7.28 8.47
CA SER A 240 32.76 -7.10 7.90
C SER A 240 33.13 -8.29 7.00
N GLY A 241 33.57 -8.01 5.78
CA GLY A 241 33.96 -9.03 4.81
C GLY A 241 32.82 -9.61 3.93
N SER A 242 31.56 -9.28 4.20
CA SER A 242 30.40 -9.81 3.43
C SER A 242 30.32 -9.27 1.98
N ASN A 243 30.97 -8.17 1.66
CA ASN A 243 30.87 -7.50 0.36
C ASN A 243 31.12 -8.47 -0.82
N LYS A 244 32.21 -9.26 -0.74
CA LYS A 244 32.59 -10.17 -1.82
C LYS A 244 31.55 -11.27 -2.03
N SER A 245 31.01 -11.86 -0.97
CA SER A 245 30.01 -12.92 -1.08
C SER A 245 28.70 -12.38 -1.69
N ILE A 246 28.28 -11.16 -1.32
CA ILE A 246 27.10 -10.50 -1.90
C ILE A 246 27.32 -10.20 -3.39
N GLU A 247 28.48 -9.61 -3.74
CA GLU A 247 28.86 -9.36 -5.13
C GLU A 247 28.88 -10.64 -5.96
N ASP A 248 29.46 -11.72 -5.42
CA ASP A 248 29.53 -13.03 -6.10
C ASP A 248 28.14 -13.59 -6.38
N VAL A 249 27.20 -13.48 -5.45
CA VAL A 249 25.80 -13.90 -5.66
C VAL A 249 25.17 -13.09 -6.80
N LEU A 250 25.27 -11.77 -6.77
CA LEU A 250 24.68 -10.90 -7.80
C LEU A 250 25.29 -11.16 -9.17
N VAL A 251 26.63 -11.22 -9.25
CA VAL A 251 27.36 -11.51 -10.51
C VAL A 251 27.01 -12.88 -11.07
N ASN A 252 26.97 -13.91 -10.22
CA ASN A 252 26.66 -15.27 -10.67
C ASN A 252 25.23 -15.39 -11.22
N LEU A 253 24.23 -14.81 -10.53
CA LEU A 253 22.85 -14.81 -11.02
C LEU A 253 22.69 -13.97 -12.29
N THR A 254 23.38 -12.83 -12.39
CA THR A 254 23.40 -11.99 -13.59
C THR A 254 24.03 -12.72 -14.78
N ASN A 255 25.17 -13.36 -14.58
CA ASN A 255 25.87 -14.08 -15.65
C ASN A 255 25.11 -15.27 -16.22
N GLN A 256 24.17 -15.85 -15.48
CA GLN A 256 23.24 -16.88 -15.97
C GLN A 256 22.17 -16.30 -16.92
N ASN A 257 22.03 -14.97 -17.00
CA ASN A 257 20.98 -14.27 -17.73
C ASN A 257 21.54 -13.25 -18.74
N LYS A 258 22.73 -13.50 -19.30
CA LYS A 258 23.43 -12.57 -20.23
C LYS A 258 22.67 -12.29 -21.54
N ASN A 259 21.71 -13.15 -21.90
CA ASN A 259 20.89 -13.01 -23.10
C ASN A 259 19.66 -12.12 -22.92
N LYS A 260 19.52 -11.46 -21.78
CA LYS A 260 18.41 -10.55 -21.50
C LYS A 260 18.79 -9.12 -21.89
N ASP A 261 17.77 -8.30 -22.15
CA ASP A 261 17.96 -6.87 -22.44
C ASP A 261 18.31 -6.08 -21.16
N LEU A 262 17.58 -6.37 -20.07
CA LEU A 262 17.69 -5.65 -18.80
C LEU A 262 17.67 -6.64 -17.62
N ILE A 263 18.58 -6.44 -16.70
CA ILE A 263 18.60 -7.13 -15.40
C ILE A 263 18.08 -6.14 -14.33
N ILE A 264 17.22 -6.60 -13.45
CA ILE A 264 16.73 -5.81 -12.33
C ILE A 264 17.28 -6.40 -11.05
N TRP A 265 18.08 -5.62 -10.33
CA TRP A 265 18.53 -5.90 -8.97
C TRP A 265 17.60 -5.23 -7.96
N PRO A 266 17.46 -5.80 -6.75
CA PRO A 266 16.55 -5.26 -5.74
C PRO A 266 17.00 -3.92 -5.14
N GLU A 267 16.24 -3.45 -4.17
CA GLU A 267 16.52 -2.23 -3.40
C GLU A 267 17.85 -2.36 -2.65
N SER A 268 18.78 -1.45 -2.96
CA SER A 268 20.07 -1.31 -2.30
C SER A 268 20.75 -2.65 -1.95
N PRO A 269 21.01 -3.55 -2.91
CA PRO A 269 21.55 -4.88 -2.62
C PRO A 269 22.95 -4.86 -2.04
N LEU A 270 23.71 -3.81 -2.34
CA LEU A 270 25.11 -3.63 -1.93
C LEU A 270 25.22 -2.76 -0.67
N PRO A 271 26.17 -3.07 0.25
CA PRO A 271 26.33 -2.34 1.50
C PRO A 271 27.23 -1.08 1.38
N TYR A 272 27.42 -0.56 0.18
CA TYR A 272 28.25 0.60 -0.09
C TYR A 272 27.60 1.56 -1.10
N LEU A 273 28.12 2.79 -1.13
CA LEU A 273 27.63 3.87 -2.00
C LEU A 273 27.88 3.58 -3.48
N SER A 274 27.03 4.10 -4.35
CA SER A 274 27.20 4.02 -5.81
C SER A 274 28.54 4.58 -6.32
N ALA A 275 29.06 5.61 -5.67
CA ALA A 275 30.36 6.22 -5.99
C ALA A 275 31.58 5.45 -5.44
N ASN A 276 31.38 4.31 -4.76
CA ASN A 276 32.48 3.52 -4.24
C ASN A 276 33.27 2.85 -5.38
N PRO A 277 34.62 2.88 -5.37
CA PRO A 277 35.44 2.23 -6.42
C PRO A 277 35.18 0.72 -6.59
N LYS A 278 34.58 0.06 -5.58
CA LYS A 278 34.13 -1.33 -5.69
C LYS A 278 33.03 -1.49 -6.74
N MET A 279 32.20 -0.47 -6.98
CA MET A 279 31.14 -0.52 -7.97
C MET A 279 31.69 -0.68 -9.39
N GLU A 280 32.74 0.07 -9.76
CA GLU A 280 33.38 -0.07 -11.08
C GLU A 280 33.97 -1.46 -11.27
N ARG A 281 34.63 -2.01 -10.23
CA ARG A 281 35.16 -3.39 -10.25
C ARG A 281 34.05 -4.43 -10.37
N LEU A 282 32.91 -4.21 -9.71
CA LEU A 282 31.75 -5.09 -9.81
C LEU A 282 31.18 -5.08 -11.22
N ILE A 283 30.98 -3.90 -11.80
CA ILE A 283 30.50 -3.73 -13.18
C ILE A 283 31.45 -4.40 -14.18
N SER A 284 32.77 -4.27 -13.99
CA SER A 284 33.76 -4.91 -14.87
C SER A 284 33.69 -6.45 -14.85
N ARG A 285 33.19 -7.07 -13.76
CA ARG A 285 32.96 -8.53 -13.67
C ARG A 285 31.76 -9.02 -14.48
N ILE A 286 30.87 -8.09 -14.87
CA ILE A 286 29.67 -8.34 -15.66
C ILE A 286 29.87 -7.82 -17.10
N LYS A 287 31.10 -7.54 -17.49
CA LYS A 287 31.49 -7.01 -18.79
C LYS A 287 30.88 -7.84 -19.94
N ASP A 288 30.38 -7.16 -20.97
CA ASP A 288 29.66 -7.73 -22.11
C ASP A 288 28.30 -8.38 -21.74
N GLY A 289 27.75 -7.98 -20.59
CA GLY A 289 26.41 -8.39 -20.12
C GLY A 289 25.32 -7.38 -20.45
N PRO A 290 24.07 -7.72 -20.08
CA PRO A 290 22.91 -6.82 -20.20
C PRO A 290 23.05 -5.58 -19.31
N ALA A 291 22.26 -4.53 -19.60
CA ALA A 291 22.14 -3.39 -18.69
C ALA A 291 21.56 -3.83 -17.36
N ILE A 292 22.00 -3.17 -16.27
CA ILE A 292 21.54 -3.47 -14.91
C ILE A 292 20.86 -2.25 -14.32
N LEU A 293 19.60 -2.38 -13.99
CA LEU A 293 18.87 -1.42 -13.18
C LEU A 293 18.92 -1.89 -11.72
N SER A 294 19.47 -1.09 -10.83
CA SER A 294 19.75 -1.46 -9.45
C SER A 294 19.34 -0.40 -8.47
N GLY A 295 18.86 -0.82 -7.31
CA GLY A 295 18.86 0.04 -6.12
C GLY A 295 20.27 0.33 -5.64
N SER A 296 20.51 1.53 -5.13
CA SER A 296 21.82 1.94 -4.63
C SER A 296 21.70 3.05 -3.58
N TRP A 297 22.76 3.20 -2.79
CA TRP A 297 22.92 4.33 -1.88
C TRP A 297 23.64 5.46 -2.60
N GLN A 298 23.06 6.66 -2.56
CA GLN A 298 23.68 7.86 -3.13
C GLN A 298 23.94 8.91 -2.06
N TYR A 299 25.14 9.48 -2.07
CA TYR A 299 25.49 10.63 -1.24
C TYR A 299 25.60 11.87 -2.12
N LYS A 300 24.75 12.85 -1.88
CA LYS A 300 24.69 14.09 -2.66
C LYS A 300 24.30 15.25 -1.75
N ASN A 301 24.99 16.41 -1.89
CA ASN A 301 24.70 17.62 -1.13
C ASN A 301 24.61 17.36 0.39
N ASN A 302 25.57 16.63 0.93
CA ASN A 302 25.65 16.29 2.34
C ASN A 302 24.50 15.43 2.87
N SER A 303 23.78 14.74 1.99
CA SER A 303 22.61 13.91 2.32
C SER A 303 22.71 12.54 1.68
N LEU A 304 22.20 11.52 2.40
CA LEU A 304 22.14 10.13 1.94
C LEU A 304 20.74 9.84 1.39
N TYR A 305 20.69 9.24 0.21
CA TYR A 305 19.45 8.89 -0.49
C TYR A 305 19.40 7.41 -0.81
N ASN A 306 18.21 6.84 -0.72
CA ASN A 306 17.88 5.58 -1.37
C ASN A 306 17.53 5.87 -2.83
N SER A 307 18.16 5.17 -3.77
CA SER A 307 18.08 5.50 -5.19
C SER A 307 17.95 4.27 -6.07
N MET A 308 17.48 4.48 -7.29
CA MET A 308 17.46 3.50 -8.39
C MET A 308 18.23 4.10 -9.57
N THR A 309 19.11 3.31 -10.18
CA THR A 309 19.97 3.76 -11.29
C THR A 309 20.19 2.64 -12.30
N ILE A 310 20.42 3.00 -13.55
CA ILE A 310 20.99 2.08 -14.54
C ILE A 310 22.53 2.18 -14.38
N LEU A 311 23.15 1.09 -13.97
CA LEU A 311 24.59 1.07 -13.65
C LEU A 311 25.44 1.48 -14.85
N GLY A 312 26.43 2.33 -14.61
CA GLY A 312 27.29 2.88 -15.64
C GLY A 312 26.72 4.12 -16.36
N THR A 313 25.55 4.61 -15.94
CA THR A 313 24.94 5.86 -16.44
C THR A 313 24.80 6.92 -15.33
N ASN A 314 24.48 8.15 -15.73
CA ASN A 314 24.16 9.24 -14.79
C ASN A 314 22.68 9.33 -14.44
N GLN A 315 21.85 8.39 -14.91
CA GLN A 315 20.42 8.40 -14.66
C GLN A 315 20.13 7.87 -13.26
N VAL A 316 19.42 8.65 -12.47
CA VAL A 316 19.12 8.35 -11.07
C VAL A 316 17.70 8.77 -10.72
N TYR A 317 16.96 7.87 -10.10
CA TYR A 317 15.73 8.16 -9.37
C TYR A 317 16.02 8.09 -7.87
N LEU A 318 15.59 9.09 -7.10
CA LEU A 318 15.70 9.15 -5.64
C LEU A 318 14.34 8.87 -5.00
N LYS A 319 14.30 8.02 -3.99
CA LYS A 319 13.06 7.63 -3.29
C LYS A 319 12.30 8.84 -2.77
N LYS A 320 10.99 8.94 -3.09
CA LYS A 320 10.14 10.07 -2.71
C LYS A 320 9.44 9.85 -1.36
N HIS A 321 9.07 8.63 -1.04
CA HIS A 321 8.32 8.30 0.18
C HIS A 321 9.14 7.38 1.08
N LEU A 322 9.69 7.96 2.13
CA LEU A 322 10.47 7.22 3.12
C LEU A 322 9.56 6.50 4.11
N VAL A 323 9.99 5.32 4.54
CA VAL A 323 9.30 4.54 5.58
C VAL A 323 9.55 5.18 6.94
N PRO A 324 8.50 5.65 7.66
CA PRO A 324 8.66 6.18 9.00
C PRO A 324 9.32 5.16 9.92
N PHE A 325 10.20 5.60 10.80
CA PHE A 325 11.00 4.83 11.74
C PHE A 325 12.03 3.86 11.13
N GLY A 326 11.91 3.52 9.85
CA GLY A 326 12.89 2.67 9.16
C GLY A 326 13.94 3.47 8.38
N GLU A 327 13.51 4.52 7.68
CA GLU A 327 14.37 5.34 6.81
C GLU A 327 14.52 6.78 7.32
N TYR A 328 13.61 7.23 8.15
CA TYR A 328 13.75 8.47 8.94
C TYR A 328 13.02 8.32 10.28
N VAL A 329 13.43 9.08 11.29
CA VAL A 329 12.79 9.08 12.61
C VAL A 329 11.90 10.30 12.72
N PRO A 330 10.55 10.13 12.76
CA PRO A 330 9.67 11.23 13.09
C PRO A 330 10.00 11.78 14.48
N PHE A 331 9.95 13.11 14.67
CA PHE A 331 10.29 13.75 15.95
C PHE A 331 11.69 13.37 16.46
N GLU A 332 12.68 13.33 15.57
CA GLU A 332 14.06 12.88 15.81
C GLU A 332 14.65 13.42 17.11
N GLY A 333 14.45 14.69 17.43
CA GLY A 333 14.97 15.31 18.66
C GLY A 333 14.43 14.72 19.96
N ILE A 334 13.34 13.93 19.91
CA ILE A 334 12.75 13.26 21.09
C ILE A 334 13.03 11.76 21.06
N LEU A 335 12.95 11.14 19.89
CA LEU A 335 12.93 9.68 19.77
C LEU A 335 14.31 9.06 19.53
N ARG A 336 15.24 9.78 18.90
CA ARG A 336 16.59 9.27 18.65
C ARG A 336 17.32 9.05 19.98
N GLY A 337 18.01 7.92 20.10
CA GLY A 337 18.70 7.49 21.33
C GLY A 337 17.81 6.77 22.35
N LEU A 338 16.48 6.66 22.12
CA LEU A 338 15.60 5.94 23.03
C LEU A 338 15.70 4.42 22.87
N ILE A 339 15.88 3.95 21.63
CA ILE A 339 16.06 2.53 21.29
C ILE A 339 16.99 2.40 20.11
N GLU A 340 17.82 1.34 20.08
CA GLU A 340 18.79 1.08 19.02
C GLU A 340 18.19 1.02 17.61
N PHE A 341 16.92 0.62 17.51
CA PHE A 341 16.19 0.60 16.25
C PHE A 341 16.12 1.99 15.57
N PHE A 342 16.04 3.07 16.34
CA PHE A 342 16.00 4.43 15.79
C PHE A 342 17.39 4.97 15.41
N ASP A 343 18.46 4.30 15.85
CA ASP A 343 19.84 4.73 15.62
C ASP A 343 20.52 3.97 14.48
N MET A 344 19.79 3.14 13.74
CA MET A 344 20.35 2.42 12.58
C MET A 344 20.83 3.38 11.49
N PRO A 345 21.95 3.07 10.79
CA PRO A 345 22.52 3.97 9.77
C PRO A 345 21.55 4.40 8.66
N MET A 346 20.55 3.55 8.35
CA MET A 346 19.54 3.84 7.33
C MET A 346 18.35 4.68 7.83
N SER A 347 18.30 5.04 9.12
CA SER A 347 17.24 5.87 9.70
C SER A 347 17.48 7.39 9.55
N SER A 348 18.35 7.81 8.65
CA SER A 348 18.69 9.22 8.37
C SER A 348 18.71 9.52 6.87
N LEU A 349 17.82 8.92 6.12
CA LEU A 349 17.72 9.17 4.68
C LEU A 349 17.00 10.48 4.37
N SER A 350 17.35 11.06 3.24
CA SER A 350 16.73 12.26 2.69
C SER A 350 15.71 11.91 1.60
N VAL A 351 14.65 12.69 1.53
CA VAL A 351 13.58 12.55 0.53
C VAL A 351 14.07 13.04 -0.83
N GLY A 352 13.83 12.28 -1.88
CA GLY A 352 14.05 12.69 -3.26
C GLY A 352 13.13 13.83 -3.70
N GLY A 353 13.58 14.64 -4.65
CA GLY A 353 12.76 15.74 -5.19
C GLY A 353 11.46 15.27 -5.82
N SER A 354 10.43 16.13 -5.82
CA SER A 354 9.12 15.84 -6.39
C SER A 354 9.16 15.65 -7.91
N ASN A 355 9.93 16.47 -8.60
CA ASN A 355 10.07 16.44 -10.06
C ASN A 355 11.34 15.68 -10.46
N GLN A 356 11.20 14.39 -10.73
CA GLN A 356 12.28 13.55 -11.21
C GLN A 356 11.91 12.98 -12.58
N GLY A 357 12.91 12.87 -13.48
CA GLY A 357 12.72 12.27 -14.79
C GLY A 357 12.48 10.75 -14.71
N LEU A 358 11.98 10.19 -15.79
CA LEU A 358 11.95 8.76 -15.99
C LEU A 358 13.36 8.23 -16.30
N LEU A 359 13.63 6.98 -15.97
CA LEU A 359 14.84 6.30 -16.42
C LEU A 359 14.64 5.85 -17.87
N GLU A 360 15.62 6.08 -18.72
CA GLU A 360 15.54 5.74 -20.14
C GLU A 360 16.46 4.57 -20.46
N PHE A 361 15.92 3.55 -21.09
CA PHE A 361 16.67 2.40 -21.56
C PHE A 361 16.17 1.95 -22.94
N LYS A 362 17.05 1.98 -23.95
CA LYS A 362 16.66 1.85 -25.37
C LYS A 362 15.53 2.86 -25.67
N ASP A 363 14.44 2.38 -26.25
CA ASP A 363 13.26 3.20 -26.59
C ASP A 363 12.19 3.18 -25.48
N PHE A 364 12.53 2.74 -24.26
CA PHE A 364 11.61 2.63 -23.13
C PHE A 364 11.88 3.69 -22.06
N ARG A 365 10.79 4.29 -21.58
CA ARG A 365 10.77 5.20 -20.44
C ARG A 365 10.25 4.46 -19.21
N ILE A 366 11.08 4.31 -18.21
CA ILE A 366 10.83 3.48 -17.03
C ILE A 366 10.52 4.39 -15.84
N LEU A 367 9.37 4.19 -15.20
CA LEU A 367 9.10 4.81 -13.91
C LEU A 367 9.68 3.93 -12.80
N GLY A 368 10.69 4.45 -12.11
CA GLY A 368 11.22 3.83 -10.91
C GLY A 368 10.33 4.13 -9.69
N MET A 369 10.04 3.10 -8.90
CA MET A 369 9.39 3.21 -7.59
C MET A 369 10.13 2.32 -6.60
N ILE A 370 10.61 2.90 -5.49
CA ILE A 370 11.37 2.15 -4.50
C ILE A 370 10.47 1.81 -3.32
N CYS A 371 10.23 0.50 -3.10
CA CYS A 371 9.54 -0.06 -1.94
C CYS A 371 8.20 0.65 -1.68
N PHE A 372 8.10 1.43 -0.61
CA PHE A 372 6.91 2.13 -0.14
C PHE A 372 6.35 3.17 -1.14
N ASP A 373 7.16 3.67 -2.09
CA ASP A 373 6.71 4.60 -3.15
C ASP A 373 5.46 4.10 -3.88
N ILE A 374 5.35 2.77 -4.13
CA ILE A 374 4.25 2.15 -4.87
C ILE A 374 2.89 2.33 -4.19
N ALA A 375 2.87 2.63 -2.89
CA ALA A 375 1.65 2.87 -2.15
C ALA A 375 1.02 4.24 -2.42
N PHE A 376 1.76 5.19 -3.05
CA PHE A 376 1.37 6.59 -3.22
C PHE A 376 0.98 6.95 -4.68
N PRO A 377 -0.21 6.58 -5.16
CA PRO A 377 -0.60 6.79 -6.56
C PRO A 377 -0.59 8.26 -6.98
N LEU A 378 -1.04 9.16 -6.10
CA LEU A 378 -1.21 10.57 -6.43
C LEU A 378 0.11 11.33 -6.53
N SER A 379 1.22 10.76 -6.08
CA SER A 379 2.56 11.37 -6.18
C SER A 379 3.22 11.17 -7.55
N TYR A 380 2.61 10.40 -8.45
CA TYR A 380 3.20 9.99 -9.73
C TYR A 380 2.26 10.24 -10.92
N LEU A 381 1.31 11.17 -10.78
CA LEU A 381 0.27 11.42 -11.79
C LEU A 381 0.83 11.82 -13.16
N LYS A 382 1.94 12.56 -13.20
CA LYS A 382 2.62 12.97 -14.43
C LYS A 382 3.46 11.83 -14.98
N GLU A 383 4.32 11.27 -14.17
CA GLU A 383 5.31 10.27 -14.56
C GLU A 383 4.65 9.00 -15.10
N ILE A 384 3.53 8.56 -14.52
CA ILE A 384 2.78 7.38 -15.01
C ILE A 384 2.23 7.59 -16.42
N LYS A 385 1.80 8.82 -16.77
CA LYS A 385 1.31 9.10 -18.13
C LYS A 385 2.41 8.99 -19.18
N GLU A 386 3.63 9.32 -18.81
CA GLU A 386 4.78 9.37 -19.69
C GLU A 386 5.56 8.06 -19.73
N ALA A 387 5.43 7.22 -18.70
CA ALA A 387 6.15 5.95 -18.59
C ALA A 387 5.56 4.88 -19.52
N ASP A 388 6.42 3.98 -20.00
CA ASP A 388 6.03 2.81 -20.77
C ASP A 388 5.73 1.61 -19.86
N PHE A 389 6.48 1.45 -18.77
CA PHE A 389 6.24 0.48 -17.69
C PHE A 389 6.86 0.97 -16.38
N ILE A 390 6.59 0.23 -15.29
CA ILE A 390 7.07 0.54 -13.94
C ILE A 390 8.07 -0.52 -13.50
N VAL A 391 9.16 -0.11 -12.85
CA VAL A 391 10.03 -0.98 -12.08
C VAL A 391 9.87 -0.65 -10.60
N ASN A 392 9.43 -1.63 -9.81
CA ASN A 392 9.36 -1.52 -8.37
C ASN A 392 10.42 -2.42 -7.72
N ILE A 393 11.41 -1.82 -7.08
CA ILE A 393 12.41 -2.56 -6.30
C ILE A 393 12.14 -2.42 -4.82
N SER A 394 12.35 -3.48 -4.04
CA SER A 394 12.04 -3.51 -2.62
C SER A 394 13.00 -4.39 -1.81
N ASN A 395 13.02 -4.14 -0.51
CA ASN A 395 13.67 -5.01 0.47
C ASN A 395 12.67 -5.48 1.52
N ASP A 396 11.79 -6.42 1.14
CA ASP A 396 10.78 -6.98 2.02
C ASP A 396 11.35 -7.98 3.05
N THR A 397 12.66 -8.18 3.10
CA THR A 397 13.33 -9.06 4.06
C THR A 397 12.98 -8.66 5.50
N TRP A 398 12.85 -7.34 5.75
CA TRP A 398 12.48 -6.78 7.05
C TRP A 398 11.14 -7.27 7.61
N PHE A 399 10.26 -7.80 6.77
CA PHE A 399 8.93 -8.28 7.17
C PHE A 399 8.90 -9.76 7.51
N GLY A 400 10.06 -10.47 7.42
CA GLY A 400 10.18 -11.88 7.72
C GLY A 400 9.13 -12.75 7.05
N GLY A 401 8.69 -13.83 7.71
CA GLY A 401 7.64 -14.74 7.23
C GLY A 401 6.21 -14.23 7.43
N SER A 402 6.01 -12.93 7.65
CA SER A 402 4.69 -12.35 7.91
C SER A 402 3.86 -12.14 6.63
N TYR A 403 2.64 -11.64 6.81
CA TYR A 403 1.76 -11.27 5.67
C TYR A 403 2.08 -9.90 5.05
N GLY A 404 3.00 -9.12 5.59
CA GLY A 404 3.41 -7.82 5.05
C GLY A 404 3.80 -7.84 3.57
N PRO A 405 4.67 -8.75 3.10
CA PRO A 405 5.04 -8.87 1.69
C PRO A 405 3.86 -9.13 0.76
N TYR A 406 2.84 -9.86 1.20
CA TYR A 406 1.63 -10.15 0.42
C TYR A 406 0.73 -8.93 0.29
N GLN A 407 0.56 -8.15 1.37
CA GLN A 407 -0.15 -6.86 1.31
C GLN A 407 0.57 -5.87 0.39
N HIS A 408 1.90 -5.83 0.46
CA HIS A 408 2.70 -5.00 -0.44
C HIS A 408 2.52 -5.41 -1.91
N LEU A 409 2.55 -6.71 -2.21
CA LEU A 409 2.26 -7.23 -3.55
C LEU A 409 0.83 -6.89 -4.00
N GLN A 410 -0.16 -6.94 -3.11
CA GLN A 410 -1.53 -6.53 -3.44
C GLN A 410 -1.58 -5.06 -3.90
N ILE A 411 -0.83 -4.17 -3.25
CA ILE A 411 -0.70 -2.77 -3.67
C ILE A 411 -0.05 -2.67 -5.05
N VAL A 412 1.01 -3.43 -5.32
CA VAL A 412 1.68 -3.47 -6.64
C VAL A 412 0.70 -3.88 -7.74
N ARG A 413 -0.07 -4.95 -7.52
CA ARG A 413 -1.10 -5.41 -8.46
C ARG A 413 -2.16 -4.35 -8.74
N ALA A 414 -2.64 -3.70 -7.68
CA ALA A 414 -3.60 -2.62 -7.81
C ALA A 414 -3.02 -1.44 -8.59
N ARG A 415 -1.74 -1.13 -8.40
CA ARG A 415 -1.06 -0.06 -9.13
C ARG A 415 -0.93 -0.37 -10.62
N ALA A 416 -0.60 -1.61 -10.98
CA ALA A 416 -0.54 -2.04 -12.37
C ALA A 416 -1.90 -1.85 -13.08
N LEU A 417 -2.97 -2.32 -12.45
CA LEU A 417 -4.34 -2.19 -12.94
C LEU A 417 -4.78 -0.72 -13.05
N GLU A 418 -4.55 0.07 -11.99
CA GLU A 418 -4.95 1.47 -11.89
C GLU A 418 -4.25 2.35 -12.93
N SER A 419 -2.99 2.03 -13.26
CA SER A 419 -2.16 2.79 -14.20
C SER A 419 -2.22 2.26 -15.64
N ASN A 420 -2.73 1.07 -15.87
CA ASN A 420 -2.62 0.32 -17.13
C ASN A 420 -1.14 0.09 -17.52
N LYS A 421 -0.25 -0.16 -16.54
CA LYS A 421 1.17 -0.37 -16.77
C LYS A 421 1.60 -1.75 -16.29
N TRP A 422 2.46 -2.38 -17.07
CA TRP A 422 3.20 -3.54 -16.61
C TRP A 422 4.15 -3.14 -15.49
N ILE A 423 4.34 -4.03 -14.51
CA ILE A 423 5.27 -3.82 -13.39
C ILE A 423 6.24 -4.99 -13.28
N ALA A 424 7.54 -4.70 -13.34
CA ALA A 424 8.58 -5.60 -12.89
C ALA A 424 8.90 -5.29 -11.43
N ARG A 425 8.63 -6.24 -10.53
CA ARG A 425 8.94 -6.11 -9.11
C ARG A 425 10.11 -6.99 -8.72
N GLY A 426 11.23 -6.38 -8.29
CA GLY A 426 12.40 -7.07 -7.78
C GLY A 426 12.57 -6.87 -6.27
N THR A 427 12.69 -7.95 -5.51
CA THR A 427 12.87 -7.88 -4.06
C THR A 427 14.16 -8.57 -3.61
N SER A 428 14.73 -8.14 -2.48
CA SER A 428 15.92 -8.76 -1.91
C SER A 428 15.64 -10.19 -1.41
N ASP A 429 14.60 -10.32 -0.58
CA ASP A 429 14.03 -11.59 -0.12
C ASP A 429 12.55 -11.40 0.21
N GLY A 430 11.75 -11.11 -0.78
CA GLY A 430 10.32 -10.95 -0.69
C GLY A 430 9.62 -11.76 -1.77
N ILE A 431 8.67 -11.14 -2.44
CA ILE A 431 7.98 -11.74 -3.58
C ILE A 431 8.36 -10.93 -4.82
N SER A 432 9.25 -11.48 -5.65
CA SER A 432 9.60 -10.90 -6.95
C SER A 432 8.63 -11.40 -8.00
N THR A 433 8.17 -10.53 -8.89
CA THR A 433 7.10 -10.87 -9.83
C THR A 433 7.09 -9.95 -11.05
N ILE A 434 6.49 -10.44 -12.13
CA ILE A 434 6.01 -9.65 -13.26
C ILE A 434 4.49 -9.59 -13.16
N VAL A 435 3.96 -8.38 -13.14
CA VAL A 435 2.51 -8.11 -13.10
C VAL A 435 2.12 -7.42 -14.40
N ASP A 436 1.08 -7.93 -15.05
CA ASP A 436 0.54 -7.33 -16.27
C ASP A 436 -0.27 -6.06 -15.98
N ASN A 437 -0.64 -5.35 -17.03
CA ASN A 437 -1.42 -4.11 -16.94
C ASN A 437 -2.87 -4.28 -16.44
N ASN A 438 -3.34 -5.51 -16.22
CA ASN A 438 -4.61 -5.80 -15.57
C ASN A 438 -4.44 -6.15 -14.07
N GLY A 439 -3.22 -6.09 -13.54
CA GLY A 439 -2.91 -6.46 -12.16
C GLY A 439 -2.80 -7.97 -11.93
N THR A 440 -2.69 -8.78 -13.00
CA THR A 440 -2.51 -10.22 -12.90
C THR A 440 -1.04 -10.57 -12.76
N ILE A 441 -0.73 -11.51 -11.89
CA ILE A 441 0.63 -12.07 -11.75
C ILE A 441 0.90 -12.97 -12.95
N VAL A 442 1.90 -12.61 -13.77
CA VAL A 442 2.33 -13.39 -14.94
C VAL A 442 3.31 -14.48 -14.51
N ASP A 443 4.27 -14.12 -13.68
CA ASP A 443 5.24 -15.05 -13.12
C ASP A 443 5.73 -14.57 -11.76
N ILE A 444 6.19 -15.48 -10.89
CA ILE A 444 6.48 -15.21 -9.49
C ILE A 444 7.67 -16.02 -8.97
N LEU A 445 8.58 -15.35 -8.28
CA LEU A 445 9.60 -15.97 -7.45
C LEU A 445 9.27 -15.68 -5.97
N THR A 446 8.94 -16.74 -5.25
CA THR A 446 8.44 -16.64 -3.88
C THR A 446 9.55 -16.26 -2.89
N LYS A 447 9.13 -15.71 -1.74
CA LYS A 447 10.01 -15.41 -0.62
C LYS A 447 10.86 -16.60 -0.19
N GLY A 448 12.09 -16.32 0.25
CA GLY A 448 13.05 -17.33 0.73
C GLY A 448 13.77 -18.10 -0.39
N LYS A 449 13.47 -17.81 -1.66
CA LYS A 449 14.15 -18.46 -2.78
C LYS A 449 15.21 -17.53 -3.38
N LYS A 450 16.48 -17.97 -3.33
CA LYS A 450 17.55 -17.34 -4.08
C LYS A 450 17.47 -17.78 -5.55
N GLY A 451 17.49 -16.82 -6.49
CA GLY A 451 17.39 -17.12 -7.92
C GLY A 451 17.08 -15.90 -8.76
N PHE A 452 16.49 -16.16 -9.89
CA PHE A 452 16.04 -15.14 -10.83
C PHE A 452 14.69 -15.49 -11.44
N LEU A 453 13.99 -14.47 -11.91
CA LEU A 453 12.72 -14.57 -12.62
C LEU A 453 12.90 -13.99 -14.01
N ASN A 454 12.68 -14.78 -15.05
CA ASN A 454 12.77 -14.35 -16.45
C ASN A 454 11.39 -14.04 -17.02
N GLY A 455 11.27 -12.97 -17.77
CA GLY A 455 10.03 -12.67 -18.46
C GLY A 455 10.13 -11.52 -19.43
N THR A 456 8.99 -11.20 -20.03
CA THR A 456 8.84 -10.13 -21.02
C THR A 456 7.86 -9.09 -20.48
N ILE A 457 8.21 -7.83 -20.60
CA ILE A 457 7.34 -6.69 -20.34
C ILE A 457 6.98 -6.03 -21.68
N PHE A 458 5.74 -5.63 -21.80
CA PHE A 458 5.22 -4.95 -22.99
C PHE A 458 5.03 -3.46 -22.73
N LYS A 459 5.34 -2.65 -23.73
CA LYS A 459 5.12 -1.21 -23.70
C LYS A 459 3.64 -0.89 -23.69
N THR A 460 3.22 -0.02 -22.78
CA THR A 460 1.85 0.50 -22.72
C THR A 460 1.86 2.01 -22.74
N SER A 461 1.46 2.60 -23.88
CA SER A 461 1.47 4.05 -24.09
C SER A 461 0.27 4.77 -23.45
N LYS A 462 -0.86 4.06 -23.30
CA LYS A 462 -2.10 4.65 -22.78
C LYS A 462 -2.13 4.61 -21.26
N SER A 463 -2.38 5.75 -20.63
CA SER A 463 -2.75 5.82 -19.22
C SER A 463 -4.27 5.68 -19.05
N THR A 464 -4.69 5.30 -17.85
CA THR A 464 -6.12 5.16 -17.52
C THR A 464 -6.80 6.52 -17.35
N PHE A 465 -8.14 6.50 -17.35
CA PHE A 465 -8.94 7.67 -17.00
C PHE A 465 -8.64 8.16 -15.58
N PHE A 466 -8.38 7.24 -14.64
CA PHE A 466 -7.99 7.60 -13.27
C PHE A 466 -6.81 8.56 -13.26
N TYR A 467 -5.71 8.25 -13.92
CA TYR A 467 -4.52 9.12 -13.95
C TYR A 467 -4.71 10.40 -14.77
N SER A 468 -5.69 10.44 -15.67
CA SER A 468 -5.99 11.65 -16.43
C SER A 468 -6.86 12.64 -15.65
N TYR A 469 -7.97 12.16 -15.10
CA TYR A 469 -9.02 12.98 -14.46
C TYR A 469 -9.68 12.28 -13.26
N GLY A 470 -9.73 10.96 -13.26
CA GLY A 470 -10.51 10.14 -12.32
C GLY A 470 -10.10 10.31 -10.86
N PHE A 471 -8.84 10.66 -10.60
CA PHE A 471 -8.31 10.91 -9.25
C PHE A 471 -9.02 12.08 -8.54
N LEU A 472 -9.65 13.01 -9.30
CA LEU A 472 -10.41 14.14 -8.75
C LEU A 472 -11.86 13.78 -8.45
N LEU A 473 -12.42 12.74 -9.06
CA LEU A 473 -13.86 12.43 -8.97
C LEU A 473 -14.29 12.20 -7.51
N THR A 474 -13.61 11.33 -6.81
CA THR A 474 -13.99 10.93 -5.45
C THR A 474 -13.81 12.05 -4.42
N PRO A 475 -12.68 12.78 -4.39
CA PRO A 475 -12.54 13.96 -3.54
C PRO A 475 -13.62 15.02 -3.82
N ILE A 476 -13.81 15.40 -5.07
CA ILE A 476 -14.79 16.42 -5.45
C ILE A 476 -16.20 16.01 -5.05
N LEU A 477 -16.62 14.78 -5.36
CA LEU A 477 -17.92 14.24 -4.95
C LEU A 477 -18.10 14.31 -3.43
N SER A 478 -17.09 13.90 -2.67
CA SER A 478 -17.14 13.92 -1.21
C SER A 478 -17.30 15.34 -0.65
N PHE A 479 -16.54 16.31 -1.19
CA PHE A 479 -16.66 17.71 -0.80
C PHE A 479 -18.03 18.31 -1.17
N ILE A 480 -18.53 18.05 -2.38
CA ILE A 480 -19.86 18.55 -2.82
C ILE A 480 -20.96 18.02 -1.91
N VAL A 481 -20.95 16.73 -1.60
CA VAL A 481 -21.95 16.11 -0.70
C VAL A 481 -21.93 16.77 0.67
N LEU A 482 -20.77 16.92 1.28
CA LEU A 482 -20.67 17.47 2.65
C LEU A 482 -20.96 18.97 2.71
N ILE A 483 -20.52 19.76 1.71
CA ILE A 483 -20.85 21.18 1.62
C ILE A 483 -22.35 21.37 1.42
N SER A 484 -22.99 20.57 0.58
CA SER A 484 -24.45 20.64 0.37
C SER A 484 -25.23 20.47 1.67
N VAL A 485 -24.79 19.52 2.53
CA VAL A 485 -25.41 19.32 3.85
C VAL A 485 -25.21 20.54 4.75
N LEU A 486 -24.02 21.11 4.76
CA LEU A 486 -23.72 22.31 5.55
C LEU A 486 -24.57 23.51 5.13
N VAL A 487 -24.67 23.76 3.82
CA VAL A 487 -25.50 24.86 3.26
C VAL A 487 -26.98 24.67 3.59
N LEU A 488 -27.51 23.44 3.46
CA LEU A 488 -28.89 23.18 3.82
C LEU A 488 -29.18 23.39 5.32
N ARG A 489 -28.18 23.15 6.18
CA ARG A 489 -28.29 23.41 7.62
C ARG A 489 -28.29 24.91 7.94
N LEU A 490 -27.43 25.69 7.27
CA LEU A 490 -27.35 27.15 7.50
C LEU A 490 -28.59 27.92 6.99
N ARG A 491 -29.39 27.31 6.11
CA ARG A 491 -30.65 27.89 5.62
C ARG A 491 -31.87 27.58 6.46
N ARG A 492 -31.77 26.69 7.45
CA ARG A 492 -32.79 26.37 8.46
C ARG A 492 -32.56 27.14 9.75
#